data_0de1d87dd77d50544984ee7e1fca3c7b
#
_entry.id   0de1d87dd77d50544984ee7e1fca3c7b
#
_cell.length_a   1.000
_cell.length_b   1.000
_cell.length_c   1.000
_cell.angle_alpha   90.00
_cell.angle_beta   90.00
_cell.angle_gamma   90.00
#
_symmetry.space_group_name_H-M   'P 1'
#
loop_
_entity.id
_entity.type
_entity.pdbx_description
1 polymer ?
#
loop_
_entity_poly.entity_id
_entity_poly.type
_entity_poly.pdbx_seq_one_letter_code
_entity_poly.pdbx_strand_id
1 'polypeptide(L)'
;MISIIGLGNAASSIAERFKSIKNYKVYLLNSKIERHSKYKRKLQVFDTPEEYEKKIPNLKKFFAEITDRVQVFIVGSSMSSNYSLGVLQQLKNKQIEVFYVKPDSELLTGIPKLMDRVVFSVLQQYARSGLLKSLTVVSNELLENHLGNVPIKKYYDTLNDSIFSTIHYLNFFEHNEPEIGMVSKPLDVCRIRTIGLLNMKTLEEKWLFELDMDRDICYYMCINREKLETDGGLHKRLVDLLKQKPRNAFRKISYAIYETEYDDFGFCVALTNVVQEYV
;
A
#
# COMPACT_ATOMS: atom_id res chain seq x y z
N MET A 1 -3.41 10.27 -14.04
CA MET A 1 -3.11 8.87 -14.44
C MET A 1 -1.95 8.37 -13.59
N ILE A 2 -2.03 7.15 -13.06
CA ILE A 2 -1.03 6.54 -12.19
C ILE A 2 -0.44 5.30 -12.89
N SER A 3 0.87 5.12 -12.86
CA SER A 3 1.50 3.88 -13.31
C SER A 3 1.61 2.89 -12.16
N ILE A 4 1.09 1.70 -12.35
CA ILE A 4 1.12 0.59 -11.39
C ILE A 4 2.18 -0.40 -11.85
N ILE A 5 3.10 -0.78 -10.99
CA ILE A 5 4.11 -1.79 -11.28
C ILE A 5 3.94 -2.96 -10.33
N GLY A 6 3.77 -4.16 -10.86
CA GLY A 6 3.83 -5.40 -10.09
C GLY A 6 5.20 -6.06 -10.26
N LEU A 7 6.01 -6.09 -9.19
CA LEU A 7 7.33 -6.70 -9.20
C LEU A 7 7.30 -8.10 -8.58
N GLY A 8 7.39 -9.11 -9.40
CA GLY A 8 7.24 -10.52 -9.03
C GLY A 8 5.85 -11.08 -9.32
N ASN A 9 5.69 -12.39 -9.16
CA ASN A 9 4.44 -13.07 -9.54
C ASN A 9 3.25 -12.63 -8.66
N ALA A 10 3.42 -12.63 -7.35
CA ALA A 10 2.36 -12.25 -6.41
C ALA A 10 1.99 -10.76 -6.57
N ALA A 11 2.98 -9.87 -6.60
CA ALA A 11 2.74 -8.45 -6.83
C ALA A 11 2.11 -8.15 -8.19
N SER A 12 2.46 -8.92 -9.23
CA SER A 12 1.79 -8.82 -10.55
C SER A 12 0.31 -9.17 -10.46
N SER A 13 -0.07 -10.16 -9.63
CA SER A 13 -1.48 -10.52 -9.44
C SER A 13 -2.29 -9.39 -8.79
N ILE A 14 -1.69 -8.65 -7.87
CA ILE A 14 -2.33 -7.43 -7.30
C ILE A 14 -2.44 -6.35 -8.37
N ALA A 15 -1.33 -6.07 -9.08
CA ALA A 15 -1.27 -5.02 -10.08
C ALA A 15 -2.24 -5.27 -11.25
N GLU A 16 -2.48 -6.52 -11.64
CA GLU A 16 -3.39 -6.87 -12.74
C GLU A 16 -4.83 -6.43 -12.50
N ARG A 17 -5.27 -6.33 -11.25
CA ARG A 17 -6.61 -5.89 -10.88
C ARG A 17 -6.89 -4.44 -11.27
N PHE A 18 -5.86 -3.61 -11.35
CA PHE A 18 -5.99 -2.21 -11.78
C PHE A 18 -6.20 -2.03 -13.29
N LYS A 19 -6.01 -3.08 -14.11
CA LYS A 19 -6.12 -2.97 -15.58
C LYS A 19 -7.50 -2.59 -16.09
N SER A 20 -8.56 -2.96 -15.37
CA SER A 20 -9.95 -2.66 -15.76
C SER A 20 -10.30 -1.17 -15.61
N ILE A 21 -9.47 -0.40 -14.93
CA ILE A 21 -9.75 1.00 -14.58
C ILE A 21 -8.91 1.92 -15.44
N LYS A 22 -9.55 2.80 -16.20
CA LYS A 22 -8.92 3.70 -17.21
C LYS A 22 -7.82 4.62 -16.66
N ASN A 23 -7.86 4.92 -15.35
CA ASN A 23 -6.94 5.86 -14.72
C ASN A 23 -5.56 5.25 -14.40
N TYR A 24 -5.36 3.96 -14.67
CA TYR A 24 -4.11 3.26 -14.39
C TYR A 24 -3.45 2.70 -15.64
N LYS A 25 -2.10 2.80 -15.69
CA LYS A 25 -1.25 2.07 -16.62
C LYS A 25 -0.51 0.97 -15.86
N VAL A 26 -0.73 -0.29 -16.22
CA VAL A 26 -0.21 -1.43 -15.45
C VAL A 26 0.98 -2.06 -16.14
N TYR A 27 2.11 -2.11 -15.44
CA TYR A 27 3.36 -2.73 -15.87
C TYR A 27 3.65 -3.97 -15.01
N LEU A 28 3.94 -5.09 -15.64
CA LEU A 28 4.21 -6.36 -14.97
C LEU A 28 5.64 -6.81 -15.20
N LEU A 29 6.33 -7.08 -14.12
CA LEU A 29 7.71 -7.55 -14.08
C LEU A 29 7.78 -8.85 -13.30
N ASN A 30 7.79 -10.01 -13.96
CA ASN A 30 7.85 -11.30 -13.27
C ASN A 30 8.47 -12.42 -14.12
N SER A 31 8.75 -13.56 -13.49
CA SER A 31 9.41 -14.70 -14.14
C SER A 31 8.47 -15.56 -14.98
N LYS A 32 7.14 -15.50 -14.75
CA LYS A 32 6.13 -16.33 -15.45
C LYS A 32 5.67 -15.71 -16.78
N ILE A 33 6.11 -14.51 -17.12
CA ILE A 33 5.77 -13.86 -18.39
C ILE A 33 6.44 -14.65 -19.54
N GLU A 34 5.64 -15.19 -20.43
CA GLU A 34 6.13 -15.94 -21.59
C GLU A 34 6.62 -15.02 -22.71
N ARG A 35 5.85 -13.97 -23.02
CA ARG A 35 6.15 -13.01 -24.09
C ARG A 35 6.27 -11.59 -23.57
N HIS A 36 7.35 -10.92 -23.96
CA HIS A 36 7.54 -9.51 -23.69
C HIS A 36 6.50 -8.66 -24.45
N SER A 37 6.06 -7.58 -23.84
CA SER A 37 5.22 -6.58 -24.49
C SER A 37 5.56 -5.19 -23.94
N LYS A 38 4.86 -4.17 -24.42
CA LYS A 38 4.99 -2.80 -23.91
C LYS A 38 4.80 -2.70 -22.38
N TYR A 39 3.98 -3.58 -21.80
CA TYR A 39 3.58 -3.55 -20.40
C TYR A 39 3.94 -4.82 -19.63
N LYS A 40 4.63 -5.76 -20.26
CA LYS A 40 5.02 -7.02 -19.63
C LYS A 40 6.49 -7.33 -19.93
N ARG A 41 7.29 -7.55 -18.90
CA ARG A 41 8.71 -7.90 -19.01
C ARG A 41 9.04 -9.12 -18.16
N LYS A 42 9.55 -10.17 -18.79
CA LYS A 42 10.04 -11.35 -18.07
C LYS A 42 11.31 -10.99 -17.29
N LEU A 43 11.33 -11.39 -16.01
CA LEU A 43 12.53 -11.34 -15.17
C LEU A 43 13.18 -12.72 -15.11
N GLN A 44 14.49 -12.75 -15.07
CA GLN A 44 15.25 -13.96 -14.80
C GLN A 44 15.15 -14.32 -13.31
N VAL A 45 15.33 -15.58 -13.00
CA VAL A 45 15.45 -16.09 -11.63
C VAL A 45 16.89 -16.53 -11.45
N PHE A 46 17.49 -16.19 -10.33
CA PHE A 46 18.85 -16.55 -9.95
C PHE A 46 18.85 -17.26 -8.61
N ASP A 47 19.90 -17.99 -8.32
CA ASP A 47 20.00 -18.78 -7.09
C ASP A 47 20.52 -17.95 -5.92
N THR A 48 21.28 -16.88 -6.18
CA THR A 48 21.89 -16.06 -5.13
C THR A 48 21.47 -14.59 -5.22
N PRO A 49 21.34 -13.91 -4.08
CA PRO A 49 21.00 -12.47 -4.02
C PRO A 49 21.98 -11.57 -4.79
N GLU A 50 23.26 -11.89 -4.76
CA GLU A 50 24.31 -11.13 -5.43
C GLU A 50 24.18 -11.13 -6.94
N GLU A 51 23.59 -12.20 -7.51
CA GLU A 51 23.31 -12.25 -8.95
C GLU A 51 22.21 -11.26 -9.36
N TYR A 52 21.21 -11.04 -8.50
CA TYR A 52 20.16 -10.06 -8.77
C TYR A 52 20.71 -8.63 -8.80
N GLU A 53 21.67 -8.30 -7.95
CA GLU A 53 22.32 -6.99 -7.97
C GLU A 53 23.19 -6.80 -9.23
N LYS A 54 23.96 -7.81 -9.62
CA LYS A 54 24.85 -7.75 -10.78
C LYS A 54 24.11 -7.79 -12.11
N LYS A 55 22.95 -8.45 -12.16
CA LYS A 55 22.20 -8.72 -13.40
C LYS A 55 20.88 -7.95 -13.48
N ILE A 56 20.85 -6.73 -12.96
CA ILE A 56 19.69 -5.86 -13.04
C ILE A 56 19.35 -5.58 -14.51
N PRO A 57 18.12 -5.89 -14.98
CA PRO A 57 17.74 -5.60 -16.35
C PRO A 57 17.66 -4.10 -16.62
N ASN A 58 18.09 -3.66 -17.79
CA ASN A 58 17.86 -2.28 -18.22
C ASN A 58 16.40 -2.11 -18.65
N LEU A 59 15.65 -1.33 -17.87
CA LEU A 59 14.22 -1.08 -18.05
C LEU A 59 13.91 0.31 -18.60
N LYS A 60 14.90 1.12 -18.98
CA LYS A 60 14.70 2.50 -19.48
C LYS A 60 13.70 2.55 -20.63
N LYS A 61 13.83 1.66 -21.62
CA LYS A 61 12.89 1.58 -22.74
C LYS A 61 11.52 1.07 -22.32
N PHE A 62 11.48 0.14 -21.38
CA PHE A 62 10.23 -0.41 -20.85
C PHE A 62 9.42 0.65 -20.07
N PHE A 63 10.10 1.53 -19.37
CA PHE A 63 9.51 2.63 -18.61
C PHE A 63 9.41 3.95 -19.39
N ALA A 64 9.64 3.96 -20.71
CA ALA A 64 9.63 5.20 -21.48
C ALA A 64 8.32 6.00 -21.39
N GLU A 65 7.18 5.32 -21.24
CA GLU A 65 5.86 5.94 -21.13
C GLU A 65 5.29 5.91 -19.71
N ILE A 66 6.13 5.66 -18.71
CA ILE A 66 5.69 5.66 -17.30
C ILE A 66 5.31 7.08 -16.88
N THR A 67 4.22 7.20 -16.13
CA THR A 67 3.75 8.51 -15.64
C THR A 67 4.65 9.05 -14.54
N ASP A 68 4.45 10.29 -14.12
CA ASP A 68 5.22 10.89 -13.04
C ASP A 68 4.93 10.22 -11.69
N ARG A 69 3.67 9.90 -11.40
CA ARG A 69 3.27 9.14 -10.21
C ARG A 69 3.31 7.65 -10.49
N VAL A 70 4.07 6.92 -9.68
CA VAL A 70 4.31 5.48 -9.82
C VAL A 70 4.05 4.77 -8.52
N GLN A 71 3.20 3.75 -8.55
CA GLN A 71 2.94 2.85 -7.43
C GLN A 71 3.55 1.48 -7.72
N VAL A 72 4.47 1.05 -6.86
CA VAL A 72 5.21 -0.20 -7.02
C VAL A 72 4.78 -1.19 -5.95
N PHE A 73 4.22 -2.31 -6.36
CA PHE A 73 3.87 -3.43 -5.49
C PHE A 73 5.04 -4.40 -5.38
N ILE A 74 5.43 -4.73 -4.16
CA ILE A 74 6.50 -5.66 -3.82
C ILE A 74 5.98 -6.58 -2.74
N VAL A 75 6.09 -7.89 -2.95
CA VAL A 75 5.80 -8.89 -1.92
C VAL A 75 7.13 -9.41 -1.38
N GLY A 76 7.32 -9.29 -0.07
CA GLY A 76 8.53 -9.72 0.62
C GLY A 76 8.80 -11.21 0.46
N SER A 77 10.02 -11.64 0.73
CA SER A 77 10.51 -13.01 0.56
C SER A 77 10.41 -13.61 -0.85
N SER A 78 9.82 -12.92 -1.81
CA SER A 78 9.77 -13.40 -3.19
C SER A 78 11.15 -13.22 -3.86
N MET A 79 11.56 -14.19 -4.70
CA MET A 79 12.84 -14.07 -5.43
C MET A 79 12.93 -12.78 -6.23
N SER A 80 11.83 -12.31 -6.80
CA SER A 80 11.80 -11.07 -7.57
C SER A 80 11.93 -9.81 -6.71
N SER A 81 11.68 -9.87 -5.39
CA SER A 81 11.88 -8.72 -4.49
C SER A 81 13.33 -8.28 -4.45
N ASN A 82 14.27 -9.17 -4.75
CA ASN A 82 15.70 -8.86 -4.86
C ASN A 82 16.03 -7.85 -5.97
N TYR A 83 15.15 -7.70 -6.97
CA TYR A 83 15.28 -6.65 -7.99
C TYR A 83 14.81 -5.27 -7.53
N SER A 84 14.16 -5.16 -6.37
CA SER A 84 13.47 -3.93 -5.92
C SER A 84 14.36 -2.71 -6.01
N LEU A 85 15.56 -2.79 -5.47
CA LEU A 85 16.47 -1.65 -5.39
C LEU A 85 16.89 -1.17 -6.78
N GLY A 86 17.28 -2.11 -7.66
CA GLY A 86 17.69 -1.79 -9.01
C GLY A 86 16.55 -1.29 -9.92
N VAL A 87 15.30 -1.74 -9.67
CA VAL A 87 14.12 -1.24 -10.37
C VAL A 87 13.78 0.17 -9.87
N LEU A 88 13.74 0.40 -8.55
CA LEU A 88 13.44 1.71 -7.95
C LEU A 88 14.46 2.77 -8.36
N GLN A 89 15.75 2.40 -8.45
CA GLN A 89 16.80 3.32 -8.90
C GLN A 89 16.58 3.80 -10.35
N GLN A 90 16.01 2.98 -11.22
CA GLN A 90 15.67 3.38 -12.59
C GLN A 90 14.45 4.32 -12.65
N LEU A 91 13.70 4.44 -11.57
CA LEU A 91 12.53 5.30 -11.40
C LEU A 91 12.81 6.55 -10.54
N LYS A 92 14.04 6.80 -10.11
CA LYS A 92 14.42 7.83 -9.12
C LYS A 92 13.92 9.26 -9.42
N ASN A 93 13.61 9.57 -10.68
CA ASN A 93 13.10 10.88 -11.10
C ASN A 93 11.56 10.95 -11.08
N LYS A 94 10.89 9.94 -10.51
CA LYS A 94 9.45 9.83 -10.41
C LYS A 94 8.99 9.93 -8.95
N GLN A 95 7.71 10.24 -8.76
CA GLN A 95 7.08 10.18 -7.44
C GLN A 95 6.74 8.72 -7.13
N ILE A 96 7.64 8.03 -6.44
CA ILE A 96 7.53 6.59 -6.19
C ILE A 96 6.81 6.35 -4.87
N GLU A 97 5.70 5.63 -4.92
CA GLU A 97 4.98 5.08 -3.77
C GLU A 97 5.15 3.57 -3.79
N VAL A 98 5.76 3.00 -2.76
CA VAL A 98 5.94 1.56 -2.63
C VAL A 98 4.86 0.99 -1.72
N PHE A 99 4.22 -0.08 -2.15
CA PHE A 99 3.34 -0.94 -1.36
C PHE A 99 4.06 -2.25 -1.11
N TYR A 100 4.54 -2.42 0.11
CA TYR A 100 5.26 -3.59 0.55
C TYR A 100 4.33 -4.52 1.31
N VAL A 101 4.09 -5.70 0.74
CA VAL A 101 3.30 -6.75 1.38
C VAL A 101 4.28 -7.64 2.15
N LYS A 102 4.28 -7.49 3.48
CA LYS A 102 5.10 -8.29 4.39
C LYS A 102 4.51 -9.69 4.49
N PRO A 103 5.29 -10.74 4.22
CA PRO A 103 4.85 -12.11 4.45
C PRO A 103 4.76 -12.39 5.96
N ASP A 104 4.13 -13.48 6.32
CA ASP A 104 4.20 -14.00 7.67
C ASP A 104 5.65 -14.43 7.96
N SER A 105 6.30 -13.72 8.88
CA SER A 105 7.71 -13.92 9.23
C SER A 105 7.96 -15.23 10.00
N GLU A 106 6.94 -15.78 10.67
CA GLU A 106 7.03 -17.05 11.39
C GLU A 106 7.12 -18.24 10.44
N LEU A 107 6.51 -18.13 9.26
CA LEU A 107 6.56 -19.15 8.22
C LEU A 107 7.87 -19.10 7.40
N LEU A 108 8.68 -18.06 7.56
CA LEU A 108 9.93 -17.87 6.82
C LEU A 108 11.13 -18.42 7.59
N THR A 109 11.98 -19.17 6.91
CA THR A 109 13.26 -19.65 7.44
C THR A 109 14.39 -19.42 6.43
N GLY A 110 15.64 -19.36 6.93
CA GLY A 110 16.83 -19.28 6.09
C GLY A 110 16.91 -18.05 5.19
N ILE A 111 17.31 -18.26 3.93
CA ILE A 111 17.55 -17.21 2.94
C ILE A 111 16.31 -16.32 2.69
N PRO A 112 15.09 -16.86 2.49
CA PRO A 112 13.90 -16.03 2.32
C PRO A 112 13.66 -15.05 3.46
N LYS A 113 13.85 -15.45 4.71
CA LYS A 113 13.71 -14.58 5.88
C LYS A 113 14.77 -13.46 5.89
N LEU A 114 16.03 -13.82 5.61
CA LEU A 114 17.12 -12.85 5.52
C LEU A 114 16.86 -11.82 4.42
N MET A 115 16.42 -12.26 3.24
CA MET A 115 16.13 -11.40 2.10
C MET A 115 14.97 -10.45 2.38
N ASP A 116 13.90 -10.95 2.99
CA ASP A 116 12.77 -10.11 3.42
C ASP A 116 13.24 -9.00 4.35
N ARG A 117 14.03 -9.36 5.36
CA ARG A 117 14.61 -8.39 6.32
C ARG A 117 15.48 -7.33 5.65
N VAL A 118 16.36 -7.74 4.72
CA VAL A 118 17.24 -6.81 4.00
C VAL A 118 16.43 -5.87 3.11
N VAL A 119 15.52 -6.39 2.29
CA VAL A 119 14.68 -5.58 1.39
C VAL A 119 13.83 -4.60 2.19
N PHE A 120 13.17 -5.07 3.25
CA PHE A 120 12.35 -4.23 4.12
C PHE A 120 13.16 -3.09 4.75
N SER A 121 14.35 -3.41 5.32
CA SER A 121 15.23 -2.40 5.92
C SER A 121 15.67 -1.34 4.91
N VAL A 122 16.09 -1.74 3.71
CA VAL A 122 16.55 -0.78 2.69
C VAL A 122 15.39 0.07 2.15
N LEU A 123 14.20 -0.48 1.95
CA LEU A 123 13.02 0.29 1.55
C LEU A 123 12.66 1.37 2.58
N GLN A 124 12.79 1.08 3.86
CA GLN A 124 12.60 2.07 4.91
C GLN A 124 13.65 3.19 4.87
N GLN A 125 14.93 2.86 4.61
CA GLN A 125 15.97 3.88 4.42
C GLN A 125 15.69 4.73 3.16
N TYR A 126 15.20 4.15 2.09
CA TYR A 126 14.78 4.88 0.88
C TYR A 126 13.61 5.82 1.17
N ALA A 127 12.65 5.41 1.99
CA ALA A 127 11.58 6.29 2.43
C ALA A 127 12.13 7.47 3.25
N ARG A 128 13.00 7.21 4.23
CA ARG A 128 13.63 8.25 5.06
C ARG A 128 14.51 9.21 4.28
N SER A 129 15.25 8.74 3.29
CA SER A 129 16.10 9.60 2.45
C SER A 129 15.32 10.49 1.48
N GLY A 130 14.01 10.26 1.34
CA GLY A 130 13.17 11.01 0.39
C GLY A 130 13.20 10.48 -1.03
N LEU A 131 13.87 9.35 -1.30
CA LEU A 131 13.82 8.69 -2.61
C LEU A 131 12.40 8.18 -2.92
N LEU A 132 11.69 7.71 -1.89
CA LEU A 132 10.29 7.33 -2.00
C LEU A 132 9.40 8.47 -1.51
N LYS A 133 8.30 8.72 -2.21
CA LYS A 133 7.20 9.58 -1.72
C LYS A 133 6.56 8.95 -0.49
N SER A 134 6.34 7.62 -0.53
CA SER A 134 5.86 6.86 0.63
C SER A 134 6.22 5.37 0.51
N LEU A 135 6.32 4.72 1.66
CA LEU A 135 6.38 3.27 1.83
C LEU A 135 5.17 2.83 2.65
N THR A 136 4.23 2.17 2.00
CA THR A 136 3.06 1.57 2.68
C THR A 136 3.36 0.12 2.99
N VAL A 137 3.24 -0.26 4.26
CA VAL A 137 3.44 -1.63 4.72
C VAL A 137 2.10 -2.27 5.03
N VAL A 138 1.89 -3.48 4.52
CA VAL A 138 0.72 -4.32 4.75
C VAL A 138 1.21 -5.71 5.13
N SER A 139 0.70 -6.30 6.20
CA SER A 139 0.98 -7.69 6.61
C SER A 139 -0.07 -8.63 6.02
N ASN A 140 0.38 -9.71 5.38
CA ASN A 140 -0.52 -10.78 4.94
C ASN A 140 -1.23 -11.43 6.12
N GLU A 141 -0.53 -11.65 7.22
CA GLU A 141 -1.07 -12.25 8.44
C GLU A 141 -2.22 -11.41 9.01
N LEU A 142 -1.99 -10.10 9.24
CA LEU A 142 -3.03 -9.22 9.77
C LEU A 142 -4.19 -9.06 8.79
N LEU A 143 -3.93 -9.02 7.49
CA LEU A 143 -4.98 -8.98 6.49
C LEU A 143 -5.84 -10.24 6.52
N GLU A 144 -5.22 -11.42 6.62
CA GLU A 144 -5.94 -12.70 6.78
C GLU A 144 -6.81 -12.71 8.05
N ASN A 145 -6.26 -12.29 9.18
CA ASN A 145 -6.98 -12.20 10.45
C ASN A 145 -8.22 -11.30 10.35
N HIS A 146 -8.17 -10.23 9.56
CA HIS A 146 -9.30 -9.34 9.35
C HIS A 146 -10.35 -9.87 8.38
N LEU A 147 -9.92 -10.65 7.38
CA LEU A 147 -10.83 -11.28 6.41
C LEU A 147 -11.54 -12.51 6.99
N GLY A 148 -10.99 -13.11 8.06
CA GLY A 148 -11.56 -14.31 8.69
C GLY A 148 -11.40 -15.56 7.83
N ASN A 149 -12.42 -16.43 7.83
CA ASN A 149 -12.34 -17.73 7.15
C ASN A 149 -12.40 -17.58 5.63
N VAL A 150 -11.26 -17.60 4.98
CA VAL A 150 -11.13 -17.56 3.51
C VAL A 150 -10.95 -18.99 2.97
N PRO A 151 -11.77 -19.44 1.98
CA PRO A 151 -11.57 -20.74 1.36
C PRO A 151 -10.20 -20.86 0.70
N ILE A 152 -9.48 -21.97 0.92
CA ILE A 152 -8.11 -22.18 0.44
C ILE A 152 -7.96 -21.91 -1.08
N LYS A 153 -8.91 -22.35 -1.89
CA LYS A 153 -8.87 -22.14 -3.36
C LYS A 153 -9.00 -20.68 -3.79
N LYS A 154 -9.53 -19.80 -2.93
CA LYS A 154 -9.70 -18.38 -3.19
C LYS A 154 -8.78 -17.49 -2.33
N TYR A 155 -7.93 -18.11 -1.53
CA TYR A 155 -7.12 -17.44 -0.53
C TYR A 155 -6.34 -16.24 -1.10
N TYR A 156 -5.41 -16.49 -2.01
CA TYR A 156 -4.61 -15.41 -2.60
C TYR A 156 -5.44 -14.41 -3.41
N ASP A 157 -6.50 -14.86 -4.07
CA ASP A 157 -7.37 -13.95 -4.81
C ASP A 157 -8.10 -13.00 -3.86
N THR A 158 -8.62 -13.49 -2.75
CA THR A 158 -9.32 -12.66 -1.75
C THR A 158 -8.36 -11.64 -1.10
N LEU A 159 -7.14 -12.05 -0.70
CA LEU A 159 -6.15 -11.14 -0.16
C LEU A 159 -5.77 -10.05 -1.19
N ASN A 160 -5.48 -10.45 -2.42
CA ASN A 160 -5.10 -9.54 -3.48
C ASN A 160 -6.22 -8.57 -3.86
N ASP A 161 -7.48 -9.02 -3.86
CA ASP A 161 -8.65 -8.18 -4.09
C ASP A 161 -8.83 -7.15 -2.97
N SER A 162 -8.61 -7.55 -1.72
CA SER A 162 -8.67 -6.65 -0.57
C SER A 162 -7.59 -5.57 -0.64
N ILE A 163 -6.34 -5.94 -0.94
CA ILE A 163 -5.24 -4.98 -1.11
C ILE A 163 -5.55 -4.02 -2.27
N PHE A 164 -5.97 -4.55 -3.42
CA PHE A 164 -6.36 -3.74 -4.59
C PHE A 164 -7.45 -2.74 -4.24
N SER A 165 -8.57 -3.20 -3.67
CA SER A 165 -9.73 -2.35 -3.34
C SER A 165 -9.34 -1.23 -2.37
N THR A 166 -8.61 -1.57 -1.31
CA THR A 166 -8.16 -0.59 -0.32
C THR A 166 -7.30 0.51 -0.96
N ILE A 167 -6.32 0.13 -1.78
CA ILE A 167 -5.41 1.10 -2.42
C ILE A 167 -6.13 1.90 -3.50
N HIS A 168 -7.06 1.26 -4.22
CA HIS A 168 -7.89 1.96 -5.20
C HIS A 168 -8.74 3.05 -4.54
N TYR A 169 -9.39 2.76 -3.42
CA TYR A 169 -10.14 3.76 -2.65
C TYR A 169 -9.26 4.89 -2.12
N LEU A 170 -8.06 4.60 -1.61
CA LEU A 170 -7.13 5.65 -1.20
C LEU A 170 -6.73 6.56 -2.37
N ASN A 171 -6.48 5.99 -3.55
CA ASN A 171 -6.24 6.77 -4.76
C ASN A 171 -7.47 7.60 -5.17
N PHE A 172 -8.68 7.06 -4.98
CA PHE A 172 -9.91 7.78 -5.22
C PHE A 172 -10.03 9.00 -4.29
N PHE A 173 -9.83 8.84 -3.00
CA PHE A 173 -9.91 9.93 -2.01
C PHE A 173 -8.91 11.06 -2.28
N GLU A 174 -7.71 10.75 -2.76
CA GLU A 174 -6.71 11.76 -3.11
C GLU A 174 -7.09 12.61 -4.35
N HIS A 175 -8.06 12.20 -5.14
CA HIS A 175 -8.46 12.85 -6.39
C HIS A 175 -9.90 13.38 -6.38
N ASN A 176 -10.60 13.21 -5.27
CA ASN A 176 -11.97 13.68 -5.09
C ASN A 176 -12.06 14.56 -3.86
N GLU A 177 -12.92 15.56 -3.92
CA GLU A 177 -13.18 16.45 -2.80
C GLU A 177 -14.14 15.78 -1.81
N PRO A 178 -13.89 15.88 -0.49
CA PRO A 178 -14.81 15.40 0.52
C PRO A 178 -16.00 16.34 0.69
N GLU A 179 -17.13 15.81 1.17
CA GLU A 179 -18.30 16.59 1.57
C GLU A 179 -17.98 17.46 2.80
N ILE A 180 -17.24 16.91 3.76
CA ILE A 180 -16.85 17.59 5.01
C ILE A 180 -15.45 17.16 5.42
N GLY A 181 -14.72 18.12 5.98
CA GLY A 181 -13.37 17.88 6.54
C GLY A 181 -12.29 17.92 5.48
N MET A 182 -11.08 17.68 5.92
CA MET A 182 -9.90 17.56 5.06
C MET A 182 -8.85 16.76 5.80
N VAL A 183 -8.27 15.77 5.14
CA VAL A 183 -7.10 15.10 5.70
C VAL A 183 -5.90 16.04 5.64
N SER A 184 -5.14 16.09 6.74
CA SER A 184 -3.95 16.92 6.80
C SER A 184 -2.86 16.35 5.88
N LYS A 185 -2.09 17.25 5.26
CA LYS A 185 -0.87 16.83 4.58
C LYS A 185 0.13 16.40 5.64
N PRO A 186 0.62 15.13 5.58
CA PRO A 186 1.62 14.66 6.53
C PRO A 186 2.92 15.46 6.44
N LEU A 187 3.69 15.44 7.51
CA LEU A 187 5.04 15.98 7.48
C LEU A 187 5.90 15.23 6.44
N ASP A 188 6.74 15.95 5.73
CA ASP A 188 7.58 15.38 4.65
C ASP A 188 8.54 14.28 5.14
N VAL A 189 8.77 14.18 6.45
CA VAL A 189 9.58 13.12 7.06
C VAL A 189 8.78 11.85 7.35
N CYS A 190 7.42 11.93 7.43
CA CYS A 190 6.54 10.80 7.73
C CYS A 190 6.18 10.06 6.44
N ARG A 191 7.13 9.27 5.92
CA ARG A 191 6.98 8.56 4.63
C ARG A 191 6.69 7.09 4.77
N ILE A 192 6.84 6.51 5.95
CA ILE A 192 6.45 5.13 6.27
C ILE A 192 5.01 5.19 6.75
N ARG A 193 4.15 4.33 6.20
CA ARG A 193 2.72 4.33 6.54
C ARG A 193 2.13 2.93 6.49
N THR A 194 1.03 2.77 7.18
CA THR A 194 0.15 1.60 7.08
C THR A 194 -1.29 2.04 6.85
N ILE A 195 -2.12 1.08 6.52
CA ILE A 195 -3.55 1.28 6.27
C ILE A 195 -4.31 0.48 7.33
N GLY A 196 -5.44 1.01 7.78
CA GLY A 196 -6.39 0.32 8.64
C GLY A 196 -7.78 0.31 8.02
N LEU A 197 -8.50 -0.77 8.25
CA LEU A 197 -9.94 -0.85 8.00
C LEU A 197 -10.67 -0.22 9.18
N LEU A 198 -11.72 0.53 8.92
CA LEU A 198 -12.41 1.30 9.95
C LEU A 198 -13.79 0.72 10.24
N ASN A 199 -14.06 0.42 11.50
CA ASN A 199 -15.42 0.11 11.94
C ASN A 199 -16.24 1.40 11.99
N MET A 200 -17.20 1.57 11.11
CA MET A 200 -17.97 2.82 10.99
C MET A 200 -18.88 3.14 12.19
N LYS A 201 -19.17 2.18 13.07
CA LYS A 201 -19.99 2.40 14.28
C LYS A 201 -19.16 2.92 15.46
N THR A 202 -17.94 2.44 15.60
CA THR A 202 -17.05 2.72 16.76
C THR A 202 -15.82 3.55 16.37
N LEU A 203 -15.53 3.68 15.10
CA LEU A 203 -14.28 4.18 14.52
C LEU A 203 -13.04 3.43 15.02
N GLU A 204 -13.20 2.17 15.46
CA GLU A 204 -12.09 1.31 15.79
C GLU A 204 -11.28 0.95 14.54
N GLU A 205 -9.97 1.05 14.65
CA GLU A 205 -9.02 0.76 13.57
C GLU A 205 -8.58 -0.70 13.63
N LYS A 206 -8.63 -1.36 12.48
CA LYS A 206 -8.03 -2.69 12.25
C LYS A 206 -6.84 -2.51 11.32
N TRP A 207 -5.65 -2.37 11.89
CA TRP A 207 -4.44 -2.10 11.14
C TRP A 207 -3.98 -3.30 10.32
N LEU A 208 -3.58 -3.06 9.07
CA LEU A 208 -2.98 -4.06 8.19
C LEU A 208 -1.48 -4.24 8.46
N PHE A 209 -0.89 -3.40 9.26
CA PHE A 209 0.43 -3.51 9.86
C PHE A 209 0.47 -2.59 11.07
N GLU A 210 0.99 -3.07 12.20
CA GLU A 210 1.11 -2.25 13.39
C GLU A 210 2.42 -1.45 13.35
N LEU A 211 2.31 -0.12 13.41
CA LEU A 211 3.48 0.76 13.49
C LEU A 211 3.96 0.87 14.94
N ASP A 212 5.28 0.83 15.15
CA ASP A 212 5.88 1.02 16.48
C ASP A 212 5.50 2.39 17.08
N MET A 213 5.30 3.38 16.23
CA MET A 213 4.85 4.72 16.63
C MET A 213 4.17 5.42 15.46
N ASP A 214 2.95 5.89 15.65
CA ASP A 214 2.22 6.72 14.69
C ASP A 214 2.34 8.21 15.03
N ARG A 215 2.47 9.06 14.01
CA ARG A 215 2.56 10.54 14.12
C ARG A 215 1.33 11.24 13.57
N ASP A 216 0.87 10.82 12.41
CA ASP A 216 -0.32 11.34 11.76
C ASP A 216 -1.29 10.19 11.49
N ILE A 217 -2.57 10.38 11.79
CA ILE A 217 -3.64 9.47 11.38
C ILE A 217 -4.67 10.25 10.59
N CYS A 218 -4.93 9.75 9.38
CA CYS A 218 -5.92 10.29 8.46
C CYS A 218 -7.09 9.31 8.36
N TYR A 219 -8.30 9.76 8.65
CA TYR A 219 -9.53 8.97 8.55
C TYR A 219 -10.28 9.35 7.27
N TYR A 220 -10.60 8.36 6.46
CA TYR A 220 -11.40 8.49 5.24
C TYR A 220 -12.70 7.72 5.46
N MET A 221 -13.81 8.42 5.57
CA MET A 221 -15.11 7.85 5.88
C MET A 221 -16.05 8.02 4.70
N CYS A 222 -16.54 6.93 4.15
CA CYS A 222 -17.58 6.92 3.13
C CYS A 222 -18.92 6.66 3.81
N ILE A 223 -19.84 7.59 3.66
CA ILE A 223 -21.16 7.55 4.27
C ILE A 223 -22.20 7.49 3.16
N ASN A 224 -23.20 6.65 3.37
CA ASN A 224 -24.30 6.55 2.44
C ASN A 224 -25.03 7.89 2.26
N ARG A 225 -25.37 8.24 1.01
CA ARG A 225 -26.03 9.51 0.64
C ARG A 225 -27.26 9.79 1.48
N GLU A 226 -28.15 8.84 1.64
CA GLU A 226 -29.39 9.01 2.40
C GLU A 226 -29.12 9.43 3.85
N LYS A 227 -28.09 8.85 4.48
CA LYS A 227 -27.68 9.23 5.84
C LYS A 227 -27.08 10.64 5.89
N LEU A 228 -26.29 11.03 4.90
CA LEU A 228 -25.75 12.39 4.80
C LEU A 228 -26.86 13.45 4.70
N GLU A 229 -27.93 13.14 3.98
CA GLU A 229 -29.05 14.04 3.76
C GLU A 229 -30.04 14.11 4.95
N THR A 230 -30.23 12.99 5.66
CA THR A 230 -31.32 12.87 6.65
C THR A 230 -30.85 12.89 8.11
N ASP A 231 -29.62 12.49 8.40
CA ASP A 231 -29.13 12.35 9.78
C ASP A 231 -28.40 13.60 10.26
N GLY A 232 -29.12 14.59 10.75
CA GLY A 232 -28.58 15.85 11.25
C GLY A 232 -27.62 15.72 12.47
N GLY A 233 -27.57 14.57 13.14
CA GLY A 233 -26.66 14.30 14.27
C GLY A 233 -25.39 13.56 13.88
N LEU A 234 -25.28 13.08 12.67
CA LEU A 234 -24.21 12.20 12.21
C LEU A 234 -22.82 12.80 12.41
N HIS A 235 -22.61 14.01 11.89
CA HIS A 235 -21.30 14.68 11.97
C HIS A 235 -20.83 14.84 13.42
N LYS A 236 -21.72 15.27 14.34
CA LYS A 236 -21.39 15.42 15.75
C LYS A 236 -20.97 14.10 16.38
N ARG A 237 -21.69 13.01 16.10
CA ARG A 237 -21.34 11.66 16.62
C ARG A 237 -19.96 11.22 16.13
N LEU A 238 -19.66 11.38 14.84
CA LEU A 238 -18.36 11.02 14.29
C LEU A 238 -17.23 11.84 14.91
N VAL A 239 -17.42 13.15 15.05
CA VAL A 239 -16.42 14.03 15.72
C VAL A 239 -16.23 13.66 17.18
N ASP A 240 -17.29 13.31 17.90
CA ASP A 240 -17.20 12.91 19.33
C ASP A 240 -16.46 11.57 19.48
N LEU A 241 -16.64 10.62 18.57
CA LEU A 241 -15.84 9.39 18.51
C LEU A 241 -14.36 9.68 18.23
N LEU A 242 -14.07 10.57 17.27
CA LEU A 242 -12.69 10.98 16.96
C LEU A 242 -12.02 11.70 18.14
N LYS A 243 -12.76 12.47 18.95
CA LYS A 243 -12.24 13.12 20.16
C LYS A 243 -11.82 12.14 21.24
N GLN A 244 -12.42 10.95 21.27
CA GLN A 244 -12.07 9.89 22.23
C GLN A 244 -10.78 9.15 21.87
N LYS A 245 -10.29 9.30 20.63
CA LYS A 245 -9.04 8.68 20.20
C LYS A 245 -7.84 9.21 20.99
N PRO A 246 -6.85 8.36 21.31
CA PRO A 246 -5.65 8.78 22.01
C PRO A 246 -4.96 9.92 21.27
N ARG A 247 -4.63 10.98 21.99
CA ARG A 247 -3.92 12.14 21.45
C ARG A 247 -2.70 12.44 22.31
N ASN A 248 -1.65 12.87 21.68
CA ASN A 248 -0.49 13.44 22.34
C ASN A 248 0.07 14.60 21.50
N ALA A 249 1.06 15.31 21.99
CA ALA A 249 1.65 16.46 21.29
C ALA A 249 2.25 16.13 19.92
N PHE A 250 2.48 14.86 19.63
CA PHE A 250 3.14 14.38 18.41
C PHE A 250 2.22 13.61 17.48
N ARG A 251 0.98 13.31 17.92
CA ARG A 251 -0.02 12.54 17.15
C ARG A 251 -1.12 13.47 16.65
N LYS A 252 -1.15 13.71 15.36
CA LYS A 252 -2.20 14.49 14.71
C LYS A 252 -3.29 13.56 14.19
N ILE A 253 -4.53 14.02 14.26
CA ILE A 253 -5.70 13.33 13.71
C ILE A 253 -6.38 14.29 12.74
N SER A 254 -6.66 13.81 11.54
CA SER A 254 -7.48 14.50 10.55
C SER A 254 -8.48 13.54 9.94
N TYR A 255 -9.56 14.06 9.37
CA TYR A 255 -10.60 13.24 8.77
C TYR A 255 -11.23 13.93 7.57
N ALA A 256 -11.80 13.13 6.68
CA ALA A 256 -12.60 13.56 5.57
C ALA A 256 -13.77 12.59 5.37
N ILE A 257 -14.94 13.13 5.04
CA ILE A 257 -16.18 12.38 4.79
C ILE A 257 -16.51 12.51 3.32
N TYR A 258 -16.75 11.38 2.68
CA TYR A 258 -17.12 11.26 1.28
C TYR A 258 -18.51 10.61 1.16
N GLU A 259 -19.23 10.98 0.14
CA GLU A 259 -20.50 10.36 -0.21
C GLU A 259 -20.28 9.00 -0.89
N THR A 260 -21.19 8.05 -0.62
CA THR A 260 -21.25 6.76 -1.33
C THR A 260 -22.69 6.32 -1.54
N GLU A 261 -22.94 5.58 -2.63
CA GLU A 261 -24.20 4.88 -2.89
C GLU A 261 -24.27 3.52 -2.14
N TYR A 262 -23.19 3.09 -1.54
CA TYR A 262 -23.09 1.81 -0.81
C TYR A 262 -23.31 2.00 0.69
N ASP A 263 -23.28 0.89 1.44
CA ASP A 263 -23.20 0.93 2.90
C ASP A 263 -21.96 1.70 3.38
N ASP A 264 -22.04 2.23 4.62
CA ASP A 264 -20.95 2.98 5.20
C ASP A 264 -19.68 2.12 5.33
N PHE A 265 -18.57 2.64 4.87
CA PHE A 265 -17.26 2.02 5.04
C PHE A 265 -16.18 3.09 5.25
N GLY A 266 -15.02 2.68 5.73
CA GLY A 266 -13.93 3.64 5.90
C GLY A 266 -12.59 2.99 6.01
N PHE A 267 -11.59 3.83 5.80
CA PHE A 267 -10.17 3.49 5.94
C PHE A 267 -9.48 4.52 6.81
N CYS A 268 -8.39 4.12 7.42
CA CYS A 268 -7.48 5.06 8.05
C CYS A 268 -6.05 4.79 7.59
N VAL A 269 -5.24 5.83 7.59
CA VAL A 269 -3.83 5.75 7.24
C VAL A 269 -3.03 6.33 8.39
N ALA A 270 -2.18 5.51 9.00
CA ALA A 270 -1.21 5.96 9.99
C ALA A 270 0.14 6.17 9.34
N LEU A 271 0.82 7.25 9.69
CA LEU A 271 2.11 7.65 9.14
C LEU A 271 3.12 7.86 10.26
N THR A 272 4.38 7.51 9.96
CA THR A 272 5.50 7.65 10.88
C THR A 272 6.79 8.02 10.16
N ASN A 273 7.72 8.61 10.91
CA ASN A 273 9.11 8.81 10.51
C ASN A 273 10.07 7.78 11.15
N VAL A 274 9.53 6.90 11.99
CA VAL A 274 10.31 5.89 12.71
C VAL A 274 10.50 4.66 11.81
N VAL A 275 11.71 4.11 11.79
CA VAL A 275 12.00 2.83 11.16
C VAL A 275 11.38 1.73 12.01
N GLN A 276 10.61 0.88 11.36
CA GLN A 276 9.94 -0.23 12.03
C GLN A 276 10.92 -1.37 12.27
N GLU A 277 10.83 -1.98 13.43
CA GLU A 277 11.62 -3.18 13.73
C GLU A 277 11.15 -4.35 12.87
N TYR A 278 12.08 -5.24 12.55
CA TYR A 278 11.77 -6.49 11.87
C TYR A 278 11.44 -7.55 12.92
N VAL A 279 10.18 -7.79 13.12
CA VAL A 279 9.65 -8.85 14.00
C VAL A 279 9.42 -10.12 13.20
#